data_e33e918cc6f24083214656d3a4a09bb2
#
_entry.id   e33e918cc6f24083214656d3a4a09bb2
#
_cell.length_a   1.000
_cell.length_b   1.000
_cell.length_c   1.000
_cell.angle_alpha   90.00
_cell.angle_beta   90.00
_cell.angle_gamma   90.00
#
_symmetry.space_group_name_H-M   'P 1'
#
loop_
_entity.id
_entity.type
_entity.pdbx_description
1 polymer ?
#
loop_
_entity_poly.entity_id
_entity_poly.type
_entity_poly.pdbx_seq_one_letter_code
_entity_poly.pdbx_strand_id
1 'polypeptide(L)'
;LAIEAGMPPGVLNVVNGDKEAVDTLLESKDVQAISFVGSTPIAEYVYHTGTKNNKRVQALGGAKNHMVIMPDADVNKTTDAIIGSAFGSAGERCMAISVAVCVGKKTKEKIKTKLLEETAKLNVGPYTDEKSDFGPLNNKAHFEKVLGYIDTGEKEGAKLLSDGRNFKKQGYENGYFVGPTIFDDVKPE
;
A
#
# COMPACT_ATOMS: atom_id res chain seq x y z
N LEU A 1 -9.00 -24.69 -5.78
CA LEU A 1 -10.03 -23.92 -5.05
C LEU A 1 -11.20 -23.51 -5.95
N ALA A 2 -11.01 -22.72 -7.05
CA ALA A 2 -12.09 -22.26 -7.91
C ALA A 2 -12.89 -23.42 -8.55
N ILE A 3 -12.20 -24.42 -9.09
CA ILE A 3 -12.82 -25.63 -9.65
C ILE A 3 -13.52 -26.46 -8.55
N GLU A 4 -12.90 -26.61 -7.39
CA GLU A 4 -13.50 -27.29 -6.22
C GLU A 4 -14.76 -26.58 -5.73
N ALA A 5 -14.81 -25.25 -5.87
CA ALA A 5 -16.01 -24.45 -5.61
C ALA A 5 -17.08 -24.49 -6.70
N GLY A 6 -16.87 -25.31 -7.75
CA GLY A 6 -17.86 -25.51 -8.83
C GLY A 6 -17.70 -24.59 -10.05
N MET A 7 -16.59 -23.84 -10.14
CA MET A 7 -16.32 -23.02 -11.34
C MET A 7 -16.00 -23.91 -12.55
N PRO A 8 -16.67 -23.75 -13.70
CA PRO A 8 -16.35 -24.52 -14.91
C PRO A 8 -14.91 -24.29 -15.37
N PRO A 9 -14.23 -25.32 -15.89
CA PRO A 9 -12.89 -25.16 -16.47
C PRO A 9 -12.85 -24.09 -17.57
N GLY A 10 -11.79 -23.29 -17.61
CA GLY A 10 -11.61 -22.24 -18.61
C GLY A 10 -12.27 -20.89 -18.32
N VAL A 11 -13.08 -20.78 -17.26
CA VAL A 11 -13.70 -19.51 -16.88
C VAL A 11 -12.70 -18.57 -16.20
N LEU A 12 -11.81 -19.11 -15.36
CA LEU A 12 -10.73 -18.37 -14.71
C LEU A 12 -9.38 -18.85 -15.26
N ASN A 13 -8.63 -17.93 -15.84
CA ASN A 13 -7.29 -18.19 -16.37
C ASN A 13 -6.31 -17.19 -15.76
N VAL A 14 -5.12 -17.65 -15.34
CA VAL A 14 -4.06 -16.82 -14.81
C VAL A 14 -2.91 -16.81 -15.80
N VAL A 15 -2.56 -15.61 -16.27
CA VAL A 15 -1.40 -15.38 -17.15
C VAL A 15 -0.39 -14.53 -16.37
N ASN A 16 0.80 -15.06 -16.16
CA ASN A 16 1.90 -14.35 -15.54
C ASN A 16 2.68 -13.59 -16.61
N GLY A 17 3.09 -12.37 -16.31
CA GLY A 17 3.87 -11.52 -17.19
C GLY A 17 3.89 -10.07 -16.73
N ASP A 18 4.59 -9.26 -17.49
CA ASP A 18 4.65 -7.81 -17.30
C ASP A 18 3.98 -7.07 -18.46
N LYS A 19 4.60 -6.01 -18.96
CA LYS A 19 4.06 -5.15 -20.01
C LYS A 19 3.63 -5.91 -21.28
N GLU A 20 4.40 -6.92 -21.72
CA GLU A 20 4.08 -7.66 -22.96
C GLU A 20 2.77 -8.45 -22.83
N ALA A 21 2.57 -9.10 -21.68
CA ALA A 21 1.32 -9.81 -21.39
C ALA A 21 0.13 -8.84 -21.32
N VAL A 22 0.30 -7.69 -20.66
CA VAL A 22 -0.72 -6.66 -20.55
C VAL A 22 -1.06 -6.07 -21.93
N ASP A 23 -0.07 -5.73 -22.73
CA ASP A 23 -0.28 -5.20 -24.07
C ASP A 23 -1.03 -6.18 -24.96
N THR A 24 -0.66 -7.47 -24.90
CA THR A 24 -1.37 -8.52 -25.63
C THR A 24 -2.86 -8.56 -25.27
N LEU A 25 -3.22 -8.45 -23.97
CA LEU A 25 -4.61 -8.40 -23.54
C LEU A 25 -5.31 -7.10 -24.00
N LEU A 26 -4.60 -5.97 -23.97
CA LEU A 26 -5.13 -4.68 -24.40
C LEU A 26 -5.39 -4.61 -25.91
N GLU A 27 -4.63 -5.35 -26.71
CA GLU A 27 -4.71 -5.34 -28.18
C GLU A 27 -5.55 -6.48 -28.75
N SER A 28 -5.66 -7.62 -28.05
CA SER A 28 -6.41 -8.80 -28.52
C SER A 28 -7.88 -8.48 -28.78
N LYS A 29 -8.40 -8.85 -29.94
CA LYS A 29 -9.82 -8.70 -30.32
C LYS A 29 -10.77 -9.59 -29.49
N ASP A 30 -10.23 -10.65 -28.88
CA ASP A 30 -11.01 -11.61 -28.09
C ASP A 30 -11.31 -11.06 -26.68
N VAL A 31 -10.53 -10.09 -26.20
CA VAL A 31 -10.74 -9.43 -24.91
C VAL A 31 -11.65 -8.21 -25.08
N GLN A 32 -12.84 -8.25 -24.52
CA GLN A 32 -13.88 -7.22 -24.68
C GLN A 32 -13.86 -6.14 -23.60
N ALA A 33 -13.33 -6.47 -22.40
CA ALA A 33 -13.30 -5.55 -21.27
C ALA A 33 -12.03 -5.73 -20.45
N ILE A 34 -11.55 -4.64 -19.87
CA ILE A 34 -10.38 -4.59 -19.01
C ILE A 34 -10.77 -3.95 -17.67
N SER A 35 -10.35 -4.56 -16.57
CA SER A 35 -10.38 -3.95 -15.25
C SER A 35 -8.96 -3.92 -14.69
N PHE A 36 -8.50 -2.75 -14.29
CA PHE A 36 -7.14 -2.53 -13.81
C PHE A 36 -7.11 -1.66 -12.55
N VAL A 37 -6.22 -2.01 -11.63
CA VAL A 37 -5.87 -1.19 -10.46
C VAL A 37 -4.35 -1.16 -10.35
N GLY A 38 -3.78 0.04 -10.26
CA GLY A 38 -2.33 0.20 -10.11
C GLY A 38 -1.90 1.67 -10.04
N SER A 39 -0.66 1.96 -10.43
CA SER A 39 -0.16 3.34 -10.44
C SER A 39 -0.88 4.18 -11.50
N THR A 40 -1.06 5.47 -11.23
CA THR A 40 -1.78 6.40 -12.13
C THR A 40 -1.24 6.41 -13.57
N PRO A 41 0.08 6.49 -13.83
CA PRO A 41 0.57 6.46 -15.21
C PRO A 41 0.24 5.16 -15.96
N ILE A 42 0.23 4.02 -15.25
CA ILE A 42 -0.14 2.74 -15.86
C ILE A 42 -1.66 2.67 -16.07
N ALA A 43 -2.46 3.16 -15.11
CA ALA A 43 -3.92 3.25 -15.28
C ALA A 43 -4.30 4.08 -16.51
N GLU A 44 -3.66 5.23 -16.72
CA GLU A 44 -3.83 6.06 -17.92
C GLU A 44 -3.45 5.31 -19.19
N TYR A 45 -2.30 4.64 -19.21
CA TYR A 45 -1.86 3.82 -20.34
C TYR A 45 -2.88 2.74 -20.68
N VAL A 46 -3.32 1.98 -19.69
CA VAL A 46 -4.32 0.90 -19.86
C VAL A 46 -5.64 1.46 -20.38
N TYR A 47 -6.09 2.60 -19.83
CA TYR A 47 -7.32 3.24 -20.25
C TYR A 47 -7.25 3.68 -21.72
N HIS A 48 -6.21 4.42 -22.09
CA HIS A 48 -6.05 4.92 -23.46
C HIS A 48 -5.86 3.80 -24.48
N THR A 49 -5.02 2.81 -24.18
CA THR A 49 -4.75 1.70 -25.09
C THR A 49 -5.97 0.80 -25.25
N GLY A 50 -6.64 0.46 -24.15
CA GLY A 50 -7.83 -0.38 -24.21
C GLY A 50 -9.02 0.28 -24.92
N THR A 51 -9.30 1.55 -24.64
CA THR A 51 -10.39 2.28 -25.32
C THR A 51 -10.09 2.51 -26.80
N LYS A 52 -8.83 2.76 -27.19
CA LYS A 52 -8.41 2.82 -28.60
C LYS A 52 -8.70 1.51 -29.34
N ASN A 53 -8.64 0.38 -28.66
CA ASN A 53 -8.98 -0.94 -29.20
C ASN A 53 -10.47 -1.33 -28.96
N ASN A 54 -11.34 -0.35 -28.75
CA ASN A 54 -12.80 -0.50 -28.59
C ASN A 54 -13.23 -1.38 -27.41
N LYS A 55 -12.41 -1.45 -26.35
CA LYS A 55 -12.74 -2.22 -25.13
C LYS A 55 -13.47 -1.34 -24.10
N ARG A 56 -14.26 -1.97 -23.25
CA ARG A 56 -14.72 -1.35 -22.02
C ARG A 56 -13.56 -1.39 -21.00
N VAL A 57 -13.18 -0.24 -20.48
CA VAL A 57 -12.04 -0.14 -19.56
C VAL A 57 -12.46 0.52 -18.26
N GLN A 58 -12.16 -0.13 -17.15
CA GLN A 58 -12.11 0.44 -15.82
C GLN A 58 -10.65 0.45 -15.37
N ALA A 59 -10.06 1.63 -15.22
CA ALA A 59 -8.67 1.77 -14.78
C ALA A 59 -8.63 2.71 -13.57
N LEU A 60 -8.19 2.19 -12.42
CA LEU A 60 -8.10 2.90 -11.15
C LEU A 60 -6.63 3.15 -10.81
N GLY A 61 -6.32 4.40 -10.51
CA GLY A 61 -4.96 4.86 -10.20
C GLY A 61 -4.65 4.93 -8.71
N GLY A 62 -3.64 5.73 -8.36
CA GLY A 62 -3.19 5.94 -7.00
C GLY A 62 -4.21 6.69 -6.13
N ALA A 63 -4.06 6.52 -4.82
CA ALA A 63 -4.87 7.19 -3.81
C ALA A 63 -3.99 7.76 -2.69
N LYS A 64 -4.52 8.74 -1.96
CA LYS A 64 -3.96 9.29 -0.72
C LYS A 64 -5.10 9.39 0.30
N ASN A 65 -5.31 8.31 1.04
CA ASN A 65 -6.43 8.21 1.97
C ASN A 65 -6.11 8.92 3.28
N HIS A 66 -7.10 9.65 3.78
CA HIS A 66 -7.01 10.42 5.02
C HIS A 66 -8.01 9.86 6.04
N MET A 67 -7.59 9.71 7.29
CA MET A 67 -8.46 9.42 8.42
C MET A 67 -8.58 10.69 9.27
N VAL A 68 -9.78 11.24 9.38
CA VAL A 68 -10.07 12.37 10.27
C VAL A 68 -10.45 11.83 11.64
N ILE A 69 -9.71 12.23 12.68
CA ILE A 69 -9.86 11.74 14.05
C ILE A 69 -10.40 12.85 14.93
N MET A 70 -11.65 12.69 15.37
CA MET A 70 -12.35 13.65 16.21
C MET A 70 -11.91 13.54 17.69
N PRO A 71 -12.09 14.59 18.52
CA PRO A 71 -11.64 14.62 19.92
C PRO A 71 -12.31 13.58 20.83
N ASP A 72 -13.49 13.12 20.48
CA ASP A 72 -14.29 12.13 21.18
C ASP A 72 -14.06 10.67 20.68
N ALA A 73 -13.16 10.49 19.69
CA ALA A 73 -12.82 9.16 19.21
C ALA A 73 -12.13 8.31 20.29
N ASP A 74 -12.46 7.02 20.32
CA ASP A 74 -11.78 6.05 21.19
C ASP A 74 -10.34 5.86 20.70
N VAL A 75 -9.38 6.18 21.57
CA VAL A 75 -7.95 6.17 21.21
C VAL A 75 -7.45 4.78 20.82
N ASN A 76 -7.86 3.73 21.56
CA ASN A 76 -7.38 2.37 21.30
C ASN A 76 -7.94 1.84 19.97
N LYS A 77 -9.26 1.92 19.78
CA LYS A 77 -9.91 1.49 18.52
C LYS A 77 -9.38 2.26 17.32
N THR A 78 -9.15 3.57 17.46
CA THR A 78 -8.60 4.40 16.40
C THR A 78 -7.17 3.99 16.06
N THR A 79 -6.33 3.74 17.08
CA THR A 79 -4.96 3.29 16.86
C THR A 79 -4.92 1.93 16.19
N ASP A 80 -5.72 0.97 16.64
CA ASP A 80 -5.82 -0.36 16.02
C ASP A 80 -6.26 -0.26 14.55
N ALA A 81 -7.24 0.60 14.26
CA ALA A 81 -7.67 0.85 12.88
C ALA A 81 -6.56 1.47 12.01
N ILE A 82 -5.78 2.42 12.54
CA ILE A 82 -4.63 3.00 11.84
C ILE A 82 -3.57 1.93 11.59
N ILE A 83 -3.20 1.15 12.61
CA ILE A 83 -2.19 0.09 12.47
C ILE A 83 -2.58 -0.88 11.35
N GLY A 84 -3.79 -1.42 11.39
CA GLY A 84 -4.26 -2.38 10.39
C GLY A 84 -4.37 -1.78 8.99
N SER A 85 -4.81 -0.53 8.86
CA SER A 85 -5.04 0.09 7.56
C SER A 85 -3.79 0.77 6.96
N ALA A 86 -2.91 1.34 7.78
CA ALA A 86 -1.72 2.03 7.29
C ALA A 86 -0.53 1.09 7.04
N PHE A 87 -0.30 0.13 7.95
CA PHE A 87 0.86 -0.76 7.88
C PHE A 87 0.53 -2.14 7.29
N GLY A 88 -0.72 -2.56 7.31
CA GLY A 88 -1.14 -3.82 6.70
C GLY A 88 -0.69 -3.91 5.25
N SER A 89 -0.09 -5.06 4.87
CA SER A 89 0.51 -5.27 3.54
C SER A 89 1.59 -4.22 3.21
N ALA A 90 2.39 -3.83 4.18
CA ALA A 90 3.43 -2.80 4.06
C ALA A 90 2.92 -1.45 3.48
N GLY A 91 1.63 -1.12 3.71
CA GLY A 91 1.01 0.10 3.19
C GLY A 91 0.67 0.08 1.69
N GLU A 92 0.80 -1.06 1.02
CA GLU A 92 0.59 -1.20 -0.43
C GLU A 92 -0.87 -1.42 -0.83
N ARG A 93 -1.81 -1.42 0.12
CA ARG A 93 -3.25 -1.52 -0.19
C ARG A 93 -3.77 -0.21 -0.79
N CYS A 94 -4.67 -0.31 -1.77
CA CYS A 94 -5.34 0.86 -2.34
C CYS A 94 -6.14 1.67 -1.31
N MET A 95 -6.61 1.04 -0.25
CA MET A 95 -7.35 1.65 0.87
C MET A 95 -6.47 1.94 2.09
N ALA A 96 -5.13 1.84 1.98
CA ALA A 96 -4.23 2.15 3.08
C ALA A 96 -4.38 3.61 3.51
N ILE A 97 -4.45 3.83 4.82
CA ILE A 97 -4.53 5.19 5.40
C ILE A 97 -3.13 5.77 5.48
N SER A 98 -2.83 6.72 4.59
CA SER A 98 -1.51 7.36 4.54
C SER A 98 -1.41 8.56 5.47
N VAL A 99 -2.54 9.19 5.82
CA VAL A 99 -2.59 10.44 6.59
C VAL A 99 -3.62 10.33 7.71
N ALA A 100 -3.18 10.59 8.95
CA ALA A 100 -4.03 10.74 10.12
C ALA A 100 -4.20 12.23 10.46
N VAL A 101 -5.40 12.78 10.27
CA VAL A 101 -5.74 14.18 10.54
C VAL A 101 -6.40 14.27 11.91
N CYS A 102 -5.63 14.62 12.94
CA CYS A 102 -6.15 14.74 14.30
C CYS A 102 -6.77 16.12 14.55
N VAL A 103 -8.03 16.16 14.94
CA VAL A 103 -8.71 17.40 15.29
C VAL A 103 -8.34 17.81 16.73
N GLY A 104 -7.50 18.84 16.84
CA GLY A 104 -7.04 19.41 18.10
C GLY A 104 -5.76 18.76 18.67
N LYS A 105 -4.98 19.61 19.38
CA LYS A 105 -3.66 19.22 19.91
C LYS A 105 -3.72 18.03 20.88
N LYS A 106 -4.72 17.96 21.76
CA LYS A 106 -4.86 16.87 22.73
C LYS A 106 -5.11 15.53 22.02
N THR A 107 -5.94 15.53 20.97
CA THR A 107 -6.21 14.33 20.15
C THR A 107 -4.92 13.86 19.48
N LYS A 108 -4.20 14.80 18.83
CA LYS A 108 -2.91 14.53 18.19
C LYS A 108 -1.92 13.86 19.17
N GLU A 109 -1.71 14.41 20.35
CA GLU A 109 -0.72 13.87 21.30
C GLU A 109 -1.12 12.47 21.80
N LYS A 110 -2.40 12.22 22.10
CA LYS A 110 -2.88 10.91 22.53
C LYS A 110 -2.68 9.85 21.45
N ILE A 111 -3.11 10.16 20.21
CA ILE A 111 -2.99 9.23 19.08
C ILE A 111 -1.52 8.98 18.74
N LYS A 112 -0.70 10.03 18.68
CA LYS A 112 0.74 9.93 18.40
C LYS A 112 1.45 9.02 19.40
N THR A 113 1.25 9.25 20.70
CA THR A 113 1.87 8.43 21.74
C THR A 113 1.47 6.96 21.59
N LYS A 114 0.16 6.71 21.50
CA LYS A 114 -0.34 5.35 21.37
C LYS A 114 0.10 4.66 20.07
N LEU A 115 0.13 5.39 18.96
CA LEU A 115 0.57 4.87 17.68
C LEU A 115 2.05 4.46 17.72
N LEU A 116 2.92 5.26 18.34
CA LEU A 116 4.33 4.90 18.50
C LEU A 116 4.54 3.68 19.39
N GLU A 117 3.76 3.56 20.47
CA GLU A 117 3.79 2.38 21.35
C GLU A 117 3.40 1.10 20.60
N GLU A 118 2.34 1.14 19.80
CA GLU A 118 1.81 -0.04 19.10
C GLU A 118 2.66 -0.38 17.86
N THR A 119 3.13 0.61 17.10
CA THR A 119 4.01 0.35 15.95
C THR A 119 5.34 -0.27 16.34
N ALA A 120 5.87 0.04 17.52
CA ALA A 120 7.09 -0.58 18.04
C ALA A 120 6.95 -2.09 18.32
N LYS A 121 5.73 -2.60 18.43
CA LYS A 121 5.44 -4.03 18.65
C LYS A 121 5.27 -4.83 17.36
N LEU A 122 5.15 -4.15 16.22
CA LEU A 122 4.91 -4.81 14.94
C LEU A 122 6.07 -5.69 14.52
N ASN A 123 5.77 -6.93 14.21
CA ASN A 123 6.73 -7.90 13.70
C ASN A 123 6.70 -7.92 12.18
N VAL A 124 7.71 -7.35 11.56
CA VAL A 124 7.88 -7.38 10.11
C VAL A 124 8.60 -8.67 9.72
N GLY A 125 8.05 -9.45 8.79
CA GLY A 125 8.66 -10.72 8.43
C GLY A 125 8.00 -11.39 7.23
N PRO A 126 8.49 -12.59 6.83
CA PRO A 126 7.94 -13.31 5.68
C PRO A 126 6.56 -13.87 6.00
N TYR A 127 5.75 -14.09 4.96
CA TYR A 127 4.40 -14.67 5.08
C TYR A 127 4.38 -16.10 5.66
N THR A 128 5.52 -16.78 5.65
CA THR A 128 5.68 -18.13 6.24
C THR A 128 5.84 -18.11 7.76
N ASP A 129 6.06 -16.94 8.36
CA ASP A 129 6.09 -16.74 9.80
C ASP A 129 4.72 -16.22 10.25
N GLU A 130 3.93 -17.07 10.89
CA GLU A 130 2.58 -16.74 11.38
C GLU A 130 2.54 -15.57 12.38
N LYS A 131 3.69 -15.20 12.95
CA LYS A 131 3.82 -14.05 13.85
C LYS A 131 4.08 -12.74 13.12
N SER A 132 4.26 -12.77 11.80
CA SER A 132 4.49 -11.56 11.02
C SER A 132 3.19 -10.78 10.83
N ASP A 133 3.21 -9.50 11.20
CA ASP A 133 2.08 -8.59 10.99
C ASP A 133 1.99 -8.11 9.55
N PHE A 134 3.14 -7.91 8.88
CA PHE A 134 3.21 -7.61 7.45
C PHE A 134 4.55 -8.03 6.83
N GLY A 135 4.52 -8.20 5.50
CA GLY A 135 5.62 -8.73 4.70
C GLY A 135 6.53 -7.66 4.07
N PRO A 136 7.41 -8.10 3.15
CA PRO A 136 8.27 -7.20 2.38
C PRO A 136 7.49 -6.48 1.28
N LEU A 137 8.10 -5.43 0.72
CA LEU A 137 7.69 -4.82 -0.54
C LEU A 137 7.93 -5.79 -1.71
N ASN A 138 7.24 -5.59 -2.83
CA ASN A 138 7.18 -6.58 -3.91
C ASN A 138 8.47 -6.69 -4.73
N ASN A 139 9.27 -5.63 -4.87
CA ASN A 139 10.52 -5.64 -5.63
C ASN A 139 11.49 -4.53 -5.20
N LYS A 140 12.73 -4.62 -5.72
CA LYS A 140 13.81 -3.69 -5.42
C LYS A 140 13.50 -2.26 -5.83
N ALA A 141 12.96 -2.05 -7.02
CA ALA A 141 12.67 -0.70 -7.53
C ALA A 141 11.63 0.01 -6.64
N HIS A 142 10.61 -0.71 -6.20
CA HIS A 142 9.61 -0.18 -5.28
C HIS A 142 10.19 0.08 -3.88
N PHE A 143 11.03 -0.82 -3.38
CA PHE A 143 11.76 -0.64 -2.13
C PHE A 143 12.59 0.66 -2.14
N GLU A 144 13.43 0.86 -3.16
CA GLU A 144 14.24 2.06 -3.32
C GLU A 144 13.38 3.33 -3.43
N LYS A 145 12.26 3.25 -4.14
CA LYS A 145 11.29 4.34 -4.24
C LYS A 145 10.70 4.73 -2.88
N VAL A 146 10.30 3.75 -2.06
CA VAL A 146 9.77 4.01 -0.71
C VAL A 146 10.82 4.65 0.19
N LEU A 147 12.07 4.15 0.18
CA LEU A 147 13.17 4.78 0.92
C LEU A 147 13.38 6.23 0.48
N GLY A 148 13.37 6.49 -0.84
CA GLY A 148 13.50 7.84 -1.38
C GLY A 148 12.36 8.79 -0.95
N TYR A 149 11.13 8.30 -0.79
CA TYR A 149 10.04 9.11 -0.25
C TYR A 149 10.23 9.45 1.22
N ILE A 150 10.79 8.53 2.02
CA ILE A 150 11.13 8.84 3.43
C ILE A 150 12.18 9.94 3.49
N ASP A 151 13.23 9.86 2.66
CA ASP A 151 14.25 10.91 2.54
C ASP A 151 13.65 12.26 2.10
N THR A 152 12.68 12.23 1.19
CA THR A 152 11.98 13.43 0.72
C THR A 152 11.18 14.07 1.85
N GLY A 153 10.44 13.28 2.65
CA GLY A 153 9.69 13.79 3.79
C GLY A 153 10.55 14.52 4.81
N GLU A 154 11.75 14.02 5.09
CA GLU A 154 12.72 14.73 5.96
C GLU A 154 13.21 16.02 5.32
N LYS A 155 13.56 16.02 4.03
CA LYS A 155 14.02 17.22 3.29
C LYS A 155 12.96 18.31 3.22
N GLU A 156 11.69 17.95 3.16
CA GLU A 156 10.55 18.85 3.19
C GLU A 156 10.23 19.35 4.61
N GLY A 157 10.98 18.90 5.60
CA GLY A 157 10.90 19.38 6.99
C GLY A 157 9.86 18.68 7.85
N ALA A 158 9.32 17.56 7.43
CA ALA A 158 8.48 16.72 8.28
C ALA A 158 9.31 16.09 9.40
N LYS A 159 8.74 15.96 10.59
CA LYS A 159 9.42 15.39 11.75
C LYS A 159 9.33 13.87 11.73
N LEU A 160 10.43 13.18 11.50
CA LEU A 160 10.50 11.73 11.57
C LEU A 160 10.40 11.25 13.02
N LEU A 161 9.38 10.47 13.35
CA LEU A 161 9.13 9.91 14.68
C LEU A 161 9.53 8.43 14.78
N SER A 162 9.36 7.68 13.69
CA SER A 162 9.80 6.30 13.55
C SER A 162 10.41 6.14 12.17
N ASP A 163 11.59 5.52 12.08
CA ASP A 163 12.33 5.32 10.84
C ASP A 163 12.48 3.84 10.52
N GLY A 164 11.82 3.40 9.49
CA GLY A 164 11.87 2.01 9.03
C GLY A 164 12.97 1.69 8.01
N ARG A 165 13.76 2.67 7.55
CA ARG A 165 14.75 2.48 6.47
C ARG A 165 15.85 1.48 6.82
N ASN A 166 16.25 1.44 8.09
CA ASN A 166 17.34 0.58 8.57
C ASN A 166 16.86 -0.79 9.08
N PHE A 167 15.59 -1.12 8.89
CA PHE A 167 15.07 -2.41 9.30
C PHE A 167 15.74 -3.54 8.52
N LYS A 168 16.17 -4.59 9.24
CA LYS A 168 16.70 -5.82 8.63
C LYS A 168 16.10 -7.03 9.31
N LYS A 169 15.59 -7.97 8.52
CA LYS A 169 15.11 -9.26 9.02
C LYS A 169 16.24 -10.27 8.95
N GLN A 170 16.64 -10.80 10.08
CA GLN A 170 17.67 -11.85 10.17
C GLN A 170 17.27 -13.08 9.31
N GLY A 171 18.19 -13.58 8.50
CA GLY A 171 17.98 -14.69 7.57
C GLY A 171 17.30 -14.28 6.25
N TYR A 172 16.99 -13.00 6.07
CA TYR A 172 16.36 -12.43 4.87
C TYR A 172 17.02 -11.12 4.45
N GLU A 173 18.33 -11.06 4.53
CA GLU A 173 19.13 -9.83 4.33
C GLU A 173 18.96 -9.23 2.93
N ASN A 174 18.60 -10.06 1.94
CA ASN A 174 18.31 -9.65 0.57
C ASN A 174 16.82 -9.36 0.32
N GLY A 175 15.98 -9.43 1.36
CA GLY A 175 14.55 -9.13 1.27
C GLY A 175 14.28 -7.61 1.31
N TYR A 176 13.19 -7.20 0.67
CA TYR A 176 12.78 -5.80 0.56
C TYR A 176 11.92 -5.36 1.75
N PHE A 177 12.41 -5.57 2.96
CA PHE A 177 11.69 -5.22 4.18
C PHE A 177 11.94 -3.77 4.58
N VAL A 178 10.87 -3.06 4.91
CA VAL A 178 10.89 -1.71 5.49
C VAL A 178 10.13 -1.74 6.80
N GLY A 179 10.68 -1.18 7.85
CA GLY A 179 10.00 -1.05 9.12
C GLY A 179 8.93 0.05 9.11
N PRO A 180 8.08 0.12 10.14
CA PRO A 180 7.10 1.19 10.29
C PRO A 180 7.76 2.57 10.29
N THR A 181 7.28 3.45 9.41
CA THR A 181 7.76 4.84 9.33
C THR A 181 6.63 5.80 9.62
N ILE A 182 6.86 6.75 10.51
CA ILE A 182 5.87 7.74 10.95
C ILE A 182 6.49 9.13 10.90
N PHE A 183 5.81 10.05 10.21
CA PHE A 183 6.10 11.48 10.23
C PHE A 183 5.07 12.25 11.04
N ASP A 184 5.52 13.32 11.68
CA ASP A 184 4.69 14.34 12.32
C ASP A 184 4.99 15.72 11.73
N ASP A 185 4.12 16.68 12.02
CA ASP A 185 4.25 18.07 11.57
C ASP A 185 4.38 18.20 10.04
N VAL A 186 3.70 17.31 9.30
CA VAL A 186 3.64 17.35 7.84
C VAL A 186 2.81 18.55 7.38
N LYS A 187 3.30 19.28 6.40
CA LYS A 187 2.59 20.40 5.76
C LYS A 187 1.90 19.94 4.48
N PRO A 188 0.79 20.55 4.08
CA PRO A 188 0.01 20.16 2.91
C PRO A 188 0.55 20.72 1.59
N GLU A 189 1.81 21.05 1.49
CA GLU A 189 2.45 21.67 0.30
C GLU A 189 3.10 20.63 -0.61
#